data_5984fd5dbf722b71c2c8d782a8105854
#
_entry.id   5984fd5dbf722b71c2c8d782a8105854
#
_cell.length_a   1.000
_cell.length_b   1.000
_cell.length_c   1.000
_cell.angle_alpha   90.00
_cell.angle_beta   90.00
_cell.angle_gamma   90.00
#
_symmetry.space_group_name_H-M   'P 1'
#
loop_
_entity.id
_entity.type
_entity.pdbx_description
1 polymer ?
#
loop_
_entity_poly.entity_id
_entity_poly.type
_entity_poly.pdbx_seq_one_letter_code
_entity_poly.pdbx_strand_id
1 'polypeptide(L)'
;MSFQEQQITFDSRHHQLTNINVWTPDSQWLVYDVRPNGGSFTGLTIEKIHAKTKQQQIIYTATQGAHVGVATVSPVAPVRYAFIHGPEHPDDLWHYDFHHRRGVIVNEQEDLGAVNIDACSLTSPYQAGALRGGTHVHVFSPDGTRLSFTYNDHIMHELGHEYDQRNVAIAVPLKAVKVAKRHPREYDGEYFCTVISQTVAHPQKGSDEINKAYEECWIGKQGYTKAGGSQQRWAIAFIGDTVSASGEKVADIFLVDLPDDDHAFSLEGDKPLAGTETTMPAPAQGIEQIRLTNTHHRKYPGVLNQPRHWLRSSPQGDAIAFLMKDDNGIVQLYTVSPTTKAIKQVTSQQWDIQSALTWSHSGEYLTFICDNSVMLCNAKTGELTRLTDKTAQAPSGDAVVFSPNDQYIAFMRDIDGYRQIFTVESGL
;
A
#
# COMPACT_ATOMS: atom_id res chain seq x y z
N MET A 1 19.47 -23.78 -14.31
CA MET A 1 20.20 -23.25 -13.13
C MET A 1 19.34 -23.51 -11.93
N SER A 2 19.88 -23.94 -10.81
CA SER A 2 19.13 -24.08 -9.55
C SER A 2 19.34 -22.79 -8.75
N PHE A 3 18.26 -22.07 -8.45
CA PHE A 3 18.30 -20.90 -7.58
C PHE A 3 18.28 -21.35 -6.13
N GLN A 4 19.06 -20.70 -5.27
CA GLN A 4 19.13 -21.13 -3.87
C GLN A 4 17.97 -20.49 -3.08
N GLU A 5 17.01 -21.35 -2.66
CA GLU A 5 15.97 -20.97 -1.69
C GLU A 5 16.50 -21.17 -0.27
N GLN A 6 16.21 -20.23 0.64
CA GLN A 6 16.64 -20.28 2.04
C GLN A 6 15.53 -19.85 2.98
N GLN A 7 15.24 -20.66 4.00
CA GLN A 7 14.41 -20.26 5.12
C GLN A 7 15.15 -19.26 6.02
N ILE A 8 14.46 -18.19 6.45
CA ILE A 8 15.04 -17.10 7.23
C ILE A 8 14.59 -17.15 8.69
N THR A 9 13.32 -17.47 8.96
CA THR A 9 12.75 -17.59 10.31
C THR A 9 12.42 -19.04 10.65
N PHE A 10 12.53 -19.44 11.93
CA PHE A 10 12.42 -20.85 12.34
C PHE A 10 11.62 -21.06 13.63
N ASP A 11 11.29 -20.00 14.36
CA ASP A 11 10.58 -20.14 15.64
C ASP A 11 9.08 -20.47 15.44
N SER A 12 8.42 -20.93 16.50
CA SER A 12 7.01 -21.31 16.48
C SER A 12 6.09 -20.09 16.61
N ARG A 13 6.34 -19.06 15.80
CA ARG A 13 5.55 -17.84 15.65
C ARG A 13 5.27 -17.57 14.18
N HIS A 14 4.26 -16.78 13.91
CA HIS A 14 4.01 -16.30 12.55
C HIS A 14 4.88 -15.07 12.24
N HIS A 15 5.34 -14.97 11.01
CA HIS A 15 6.16 -13.86 10.50
C HIS A 15 5.53 -13.33 9.22
N GLN A 16 4.78 -12.22 9.31
CA GLN A 16 4.04 -11.66 8.21
C GLN A 16 4.82 -10.51 7.55
N LEU A 17 5.15 -10.67 6.28
CA LEU A 17 5.66 -9.60 5.43
C LEU A 17 4.50 -8.79 4.84
N THR A 18 4.67 -7.48 4.77
CA THR A 18 3.86 -6.61 3.90
C THR A 18 4.42 -6.67 2.48
N ASN A 19 3.57 -6.63 1.43
CA ASN A 19 4.05 -6.66 0.05
C ASN A 19 4.60 -5.31 -0.43
N ILE A 20 5.23 -4.54 0.43
CA ILE A 20 5.80 -3.22 0.14
C ILE A 20 7.05 -3.07 1.00
N ASN A 21 8.15 -2.55 0.46
CA ASN A 21 9.33 -2.06 1.19
C ASN A 21 9.56 -2.73 2.55
N VAL A 22 9.83 -4.03 2.54
CA VAL A 22 10.14 -4.80 3.77
C VAL A 22 11.64 -5.00 3.99
N TRP A 23 12.45 -4.65 3.00
CA TRP A 23 13.89 -4.69 3.10
C TRP A 23 14.45 -3.34 3.53
N THR A 24 15.47 -3.35 4.40
CA THR A 24 16.26 -2.14 4.65
C THR A 24 17.01 -1.70 3.38
N PRO A 25 17.34 -0.41 3.22
CA PRO A 25 17.99 0.11 2.00
C PRO A 25 19.31 -0.58 1.65
N ASP A 26 20.01 -1.13 2.64
CA ASP A 26 21.26 -1.88 2.48
C ASP A 26 21.04 -3.36 2.08
N SER A 27 19.78 -3.80 1.92
CA SER A 27 19.41 -5.19 1.58
C SER A 27 19.81 -6.24 2.63
N GLN A 28 20.05 -5.83 3.89
CA GLN A 28 20.53 -6.75 4.90
C GLN A 28 19.45 -7.27 5.85
N TRP A 29 18.41 -6.48 6.10
CA TRP A 29 17.37 -6.82 7.05
C TRP A 29 15.99 -6.86 6.41
N LEU A 30 15.17 -7.81 6.88
CA LEU A 30 13.74 -7.92 6.58
C LEU A 30 12.92 -7.48 7.79
N VAL A 31 11.93 -6.62 7.58
CA VAL A 31 10.99 -6.16 8.61
C VAL A 31 9.68 -6.92 8.47
N TYR A 32 9.11 -7.35 9.58
CA TYR A 32 7.90 -8.14 9.64
C TYR A 32 7.10 -7.86 10.92
N ASP A 33 5.89 -8.35 10.95
CA ASP A 33 5.07 -8.41 12.16
C ASP A 33 4.62 -9.86 12.45
N VAL A 34 4.14 -10.11 13.68
CA VAL A 34 3.85 -11.46 14.19
C VAL A 34 2.36 -11.79 14.10
N ARG A 35 1.76 -11.68 12.92
CA ARG A 35 0.37 -12.02 12.64
C ARG A 35 0.25 -13.34 11.90
N PRO A 36 -0.84 -14.13 12.13
CA PRO A 36 -1.02 -15.42 11.45
C PRO A 36 -1.29 -15.30 9.95
N ASN A 37 -1.83 -14.19 9.48
CA ASN A 37 -2.09 -13.93 8.06
C ASN A 37 -2.32 -12.43 7.81
N GLY A 38 -2.37 -12.02 6.55
CA GLY A 38 -2.58 -10.63 6.15
C GLY A 38 -3.92 -10.01 6.58
N GLY A 39 -4.93 -10.81 6.88
CA GLY A 39 -6.27 -10.36 7.30
C GLY A 39 -6.46 -10.24 8.81
N SER A 40 -5.55 -10.80 9.63
CA SER A 40 -5.62 -10.68 11.09
C SER A 40 -4.91 -9.43 11.59
N PHE A 41 -5.26 -8.96 12.80
CA PHE A 41 -4.58 -7.84 13.45
C PHE A 41 -4.42 -8.11 14.95
N THR A 42 -3.57 -9.07 15.28
CA THR A 42 -3.32 -9.54 16.65
C THR A 42 -1.85 -9.44 17.05
N GLY A 43 -1.02 -8.83 16.19
CA GLY A 43 0.42 -8.70 16.42
C GLY A 43 0.73 -7.75 17.58
N LEU A 44 1.73 -8.11 18.38
CA LEU A 44 2.20 -7.29 19.50
C LEU A 44 3.55 -6.62 19.22
N THR A 45 4.29 -7.12 18.22
CA THR A 45 5.63 -6.62 17.92
C THR A 45 5.81 -6.34 16.43
N ILE A 46 6.64 -5.33 16.16
CA ILE A 46 7.29 -5.14 14.87
C ILE A 46 8.74 -5.55 15.07
N GLU A 47 9.21 -6.41 14.19
CA GLU A 47 10.53 -7.03 14.31
C GLU A 47 11.30 -6.95 13.00
N LYS A 48 12.63 -7.10 13.07
CA LYS A 48 13.47 -7.29 11.88
C LYS A 48 14.41 -8.47 12.07
N ILE A 49 14.76 -9.11 10.97
CA ILE A 49 15.70 -10.23 10.92
C ILE A 49 16.77 -9.98 9.86
N HIS A 50 18.02 -10.22 10.22
CA HIS A 50 19.12 -10.13 9.28
C HIS A 50 19.12 -11.33 8.32
N ALA A 51 19.05 -11.09 7.02
CA ALA A 51 18.84 -12.13 6.00
C ALA A 51 19.94 -13.23 6.01
N LYS A 52 21.19 -12.88 6.33
CA LYS A 52 22.32 -13.83 6.37
C LYS A 52 22.53 -14.46 7.75
N THR A 53 22.65 -13.64 8.81
CA THR A 53 23.01 -14.12 10.15
C THR A 53 21.82 -14.67 10.94
N LYS A 54 20.58 -14.38 10.50
CA LYS A 54 19.33 -14.74 11.19
C LYS A 54 19.17 -14.06 12.56
N GLN A 55 19.97 -13.05 12.84
CA GLN A 55 19.80 -12.23 14.04
C GLN A 55 18.46 -11.51 14.01
N GLN A 56 17.66 -11.67 15.06
CA GLN A 56 16.38 -10.99 15.24
C GLN A 56 16.52 -9.78 16.16
N GLN A 57 15.75 -8.73 15.90
CA GLN A 57 15.66 -7.53 16.75
C GLN A 57 14.20 -7.06 16.80
N ILE A 58 13.73 -6.70 17.99
CA ILE A 58 12.44 -6.05 18.17
C ILE A 58 12.63 -4.55 17.90
N ILE A 59 11.81 -4.00 17.01
CA ILE A 59 11.76 -2.57 16.68
C ILE A 59 10.77 -1.87 17.61
N TYR A 60 9.60 -2.50 17.82
CA TYR A 60 8.54 -1.93 18.63
C TYR A 60 7.72 -3.03 19.31
N THR A 61 7.27 -2.76 20.53
CA THR A 61 6.33 -3.60 21.26
C THR A 61 5.10 -2.80 21.65
N ALA A 62 3.93 -3.25 21.23
CA ALA A 62 2.64 -2.66 21.61
C ALA A 62 2.35 -2.92 23.09
N THR A 63 1.72 -1.95 23.73
CA THR A 63 1.34 -2.01 25.14
C THR A 63 -0.12 -1.64 25.33
N GLN A 64 -0.64 -1.72 26.53
CA GLN A 64 -1.95 -1.22 26.92
C GLN A 64 -3.12 -1.80 26.08
N GLY A 65 -2.99 -3.06 25.64
CA GLY A 65 -4.01 -3.75 24.84
C GLY A 65 -4.06 -3.38 23.36
N ALA A 66 -3.13 -2.55 22.89
CA ALA A 66 -3.00 -2.25 21.48
C ALA A 66 -2.36 -3.40 20.70
N HIS A 67 -2.66 -3.47 19.41
CA HIS A 67 -2.04 -4.35 18.43
C HIS A 67 -1.33 -3.56 17.34
N VAL A 68 -0.31 -4.13 16.74
CA VAL A 68 0.48 -3.52 15.67
C VAL A 68 0.70 -4.48 14.50
N GLY A 69 0.94 -3.94 13.33
CA GLY A 69 1.23 -4.76 12.14
C GLY A 69 1.36 -3.94 10.86
N VAL A 70 1.55 -4.64 9.75
CA VAL A 70 1.65 -4.05 8.40
C VAL A 70 2.84 -3.09 8.30
N ALA A 71 4.01 -3.58 8.69
CA ALA A 71 5.23 -2.78 8.73
C ALA A 71 5.82 -2.54 7.33
N THR A 72 6.33 -1.32 7.12
CA THR A 72 7.08 -0.89 5.94
C THR A 72 8.36 -0.18 6.37
N VAL A 73 9.33 -0.13 5.46
CA VAL A 73 10.65 0.49 5.70
C VAL A 73 10.85 1.66 4.74
N SER A 74 11.50 2.73 5.22
CA SER A 74 11.92 3.83 4.34
C SER A 74 12.89 3.31 3.27
N PRO A 75 12.74 3.72 1.98
CA PRO A 75 13.61 3.26 0.91
C PRO A 75 15.03 3.87 0.95
N VAL A 76 15.24 4.86 1.81
CA VAL A 76 16.49 5.62 1.96
C VAL A 76 16.84 5.80 3.44
N ALA A 77 18.13 6.06 3.71
CA ALA A 77 18.60 6.43 5.05
C ALA A 77 18.14 7.86 5.43
N PRO A 78 17.90 8.13 6.71
CA PRO A 78 17.97 7.22 7.84
C PRO A 78 16.85 6.16 7.80
N VAL A 79 17.13 4.95 8.31
CA VAL A 79 16.15 3.86 8.31
C VAL A 79 15.01 4.20 9.28
N ARG A 80 13.80 4.19 8.76
CA ARG A 80 12.56 4.41 9.50
C ARG A 80 11.58 3.29 9.20
N TYR A 81 10.78 2.95 10.19
CA TYR A 81 9.76 1.92 10.10
C TYR A 81 8.40 2.55 10.32
N ALA A 82 7.48 2.38 9.36
CA ALA A 82 6.10 2.80 9.50
C ALA A 82 5.20 1.58 9.63
N PHE A 83 4.21 1.64 10.51
CA PHE A 83 3.27 0.54 10.74
C PHE A 83 1.93 1.03 11.26
N ILE A 84 0.93 0.16 11.23
CA ILE A 84 -0.37 0.41 11.82
C ILE A 84 -0.31 0.12 13.32
N HIS A 85 -0.91 1.01 14.10
CA HIS A 85 -1.12 0.86 15.53
C HIS A 85 -2.62 0.94 15.84
N GLY A 86 -3.15 -0.05 16.53
CA GLY A 86 -4.51 -0.03 17.08
C GLY A 86 -4.62 0.88 18.31
N PRO A 87 -5.82 1.14 18.80
CA PRO A 87 -6.01 1.97 19.99
C PRO A 87 -5.46 1.29 21.25
N GLU A 88 -4.85 2.09 22.12
CA GLU A 88 -4.58 1.69 23.50
C GLU A 88 -5.87 1.69 24.31
N HIS A 89 -5.90 0.88 25.36
CA HIS A 89 -7.08 0.72 26.24
C HIS A 89 -8.35 0.53 25.41
N PRO A 90 -8.39 -0.49 24.52
CA PRO A 90 -9.59 -0.75 23.72
C PRO A 90 -10.76 -1.11 24.62
N ASP A 91 -11.96 -0.68 24.20
CA ASP A 91 -13.23 -0.97 24.84
C ASP A 91 -14.29 -1.36 23.80
N ASP A 92 -15.51 -1.62 24.21
CA ASP A 92 -16.59 -2.07 23.32
C ASP A 92 -16.97 -1.02 22.26
N LEU A 93 -16.72 0.26 22.52
CA LEU A 93 -17.03 1.38 21.61
C LEU A 93 -15.82 1.79 20.76
N TRP A 94 -14.60 1.53 21.24
CA TRP A 94 -13.38 1.94 20.56
C TRP A 94 -12.31 0.85 20.63
N HIS A 95 -12.41 -0.09 19.75
CA HIS A 95 -11.46 -1.19 19.57
C HIS A 95 -10.83 -1.11 18.19
N TYR A 96 -9.94 -2.04 17.86
CA TYR A 96 -9.34 -2.09 16.54
C TYR A 96 -10.41 -2.37 15.48
N ASP A 97 -10.53 -1.43 14.54
CA ASP A 97 -11.23 -1.58 13.27
C ASP A 97 -10.62 -0.67 12.19
N PHE A 98 -11.26 -0.60 11.02
CA PHE A 98 -10.78 0.21 9.90
C PHE A 98 -10.79 1.71 10.18
N HIS A 99 -11.57 2.18 11.13
CA HIS A 99 -11.81 3.60 11.45
C HIS A 99 -11.01 4.07 12.66
N HIS A 100 -10.42 3.16 13.47
CA HIS A 100 -9.82 3.47 14.77
C HIS A 100 -8.30 3.23 14.83
N ARG A 101 -7.68 2.82 13.75
CA ARG A 101 -6.23 2.58 13.67
C ARG A 101 -5.48 3.83 13.20
N ARG A 102 -4.21 3.96 13.54
CA ARG A 102 -3.34 5.08 13.15
C ARG A 102 -2.03 4.62 12.58
N GLY A 103 -1.35 5.53 11.87
CA GLY A 103 0.02 5.35 11.43
C GLY A 103 1.01 5.74 12.52
N VAL A 104 2.00 4.91 12.70
CA VAL A 104 3.10 5.17 13.64
C VAL A 104 4.42 4.99 12.92
N ILE A 105 5.40 5.82 13.24
CA ILE A 105 6.75 5.76 12.70
C ILE A 105 7.77 5.65 13.83
N VAL A 106 8.79 4.81 13.62
CA VAL A 106 9.97 4.67 14.49
C VAL A 106 11.21 4.98 13.68
N ASN A 107 12.10 5.81 14.22
CA ASN A 107 13.41 6.10 13.64
C ASN A 107 14.47 5.24 14.31
N GLU A 108 15.22 4.45 13.53
CA GLU A 108 16.24 3.54 14.07
C GLU A 108 17.41 4.25 14.78
N GLN A 109 17.72 5.47 14.34
CA GLN A 109 18.86 6.23 14.87
C GLN A 109 18.52 7.07 16.11
N GLU A 110 17.25 7.19 16.44
CA GLU A 110 16.77 8.01 17.54
C GLU A 110 16.13 7.12 18.60
N ASP A 111 16.56 7.22 19.83
CA ASP A 111 15.94 6.55 20.99
C ASP A 111 14.61 7.24 21.37
N LEU A 112 13.85 7.61 20.35
CA LEU A 112 12.67 8.47 20.44
C LEU A 112 11.41 7.63 20.36
N GLY A 113 11.23 6.55 20.82
CA GLY A 113 9.91 5.87 20.80
C GLY A 113 9.11 6.04 19.49
N ALA A 114 7.93 5.47 19.45
CA ALA A 114 7.05 5.62 18.30
C ALA A 114 6.32 6.97 18.33
N VAL A 115 6.25 7.64 17.18
CA VAL A 115 5.47 8.89 17.01
C VAL A 115 4.33 8.66 16.02
N ASN A 116 3.18 9.33 16.24
CA ASN A 116 2.05 9.24 15.32
C ASN A 116 2.39 9.98 14.01
N ILE A 117 2.12 9.35 12.88
CA ILE A 117 2.20 9.99 11.55
C ILE A 117 1.05 10.99 11.44
N ASP A 118 -0.19 10.51 11.53
CA ASP A 118 -1.43 11.27 11.46
C ASP A 118 -1.86 11.78 12.83
N ALA A 119 -2.48 12.97 12.84
CA ALA A 119 -3.26 13.47 13.96
C ALA A 119 -4.73 13.06 13.79
N CYS A 120 -5.47 12.89 14.89
CA CYS A 120 -6.89 12.55 14.87
C CYS A 120 -7.73 13.65 15.52
N SER A 121 -8.74 14.18 14.79
CA SER A 121 -9.69 15.20 15.24
C SER A 121 -11.11 14.70 15.04
N LEU A 122 -11.80 14.31 16.10
CA LEU A 122 -13.12 13.69 16.06
C LEU A 122 -14.26 14.65 16.41
N THR A 123 -13.92 15.85 16.89
CA THR A 123 -14.89 16.85 17.39
C THR A 123 -14.84 18.12 16.55
N SER A 124 -15.99 18.55 16.05
CA SER A 124 -16.14 19.80 15.29
C SER A 124 -15.82 21.06 16.14
N PRO A 125 -15.20 22.10 15.56
CA PRO A 125 -14.69 22.19 14.21
C PRO A 125 -13.45 21.31 14.02
N TYR A 126 -13.42 20.53 12.94
CA TYR A 126 -12.34 19.61 12.64
C TYR A 126 -11.06 20.38 12.23
N GLN A 127 -9.92 19.79 12.56
CA GLN A 127 -8.60 20.44 12.33
C GLN A 127 -8.06 20.06 10.97
N ALA A 128 -7.80 21.05 10.09
CA ALA A 128 -7.10 20.78 8.82
C ALA A 128 -5.68 20.22 9.08
N GLY A 129 -5.32 19.18 8.34
CA GLY A 129 -4.09 18.39 8.52
C GLY A 129 -4.21 17.24 9.49
N ALA A 130 -5.31 17.15 10.26
CA ALA A 130 -5.70 15.97 11.03
C ALA A 130 -6.74 15.18 10.25
N LEU A 131 -6.77 13.86 10.48
CA LEU A 131 -7.79 12.96 9.98
C LEU A 131 -8.88 12.72 11.03
N ARG A 132 -9.96 12.05 10.66
CA ARG A 132 -11.10 11.77 11.53
C ARG A 132 -11.40 10.29 11.62
N GLY A 133 -10.39 9.44 11.41
CA GLY A 133 -10.59 8.01 11.34
C GLY A 133 -9.30 7.25 11.15
N GLY A 134 -9.39 6.03 10.58
CA GLY A 134 -8.28 5.09 10.52
C GLY A 134 -7.45 5.13 9.25
N THR A 135 -6.16 4.89 9.39
CA THR A 135 -5.18 4.82 8.29
C THR A 135 -4.61 3.42 8.12
N HIS A 136 -4.16 3.06 6.90
CA HIS A 136 -3.76 1.69 6.60
C HIS A 136 -2.69 1.61 5.52
N VAL A 137 -1.64 0.81 5.77
CA VAL A 137 -0.48 0.58 4.90
C VAL A 137 0.22 1.89 4.52
N HIS A 138 1.09 2.34 5.43
CA HIS A 138 1.85 3.57 5.23
C HIS A 138 3.06 3.30 4.35
N VAL A 139 3.08 3.90 3.15
CA VAL A 139 4.12 3.68 2.14
C VAL A 139 4.94 4.95 1.96
N PHE A 140 6.22 4.87 2.25
CA PHE A 140 7.13 5.99 2.04
C PHE A 140 7.23 6.37 0.55
N SER A 141 7.30 7.66 0.27
CA SER A 141 7.71 8.16 -1.05
C SER A 141 9.12 7.68 -1.41
N PRO A 142 9.50 7.66 -2.70
CA PRO A 142 10.83 7.21 -3.13
C PRO A 142 12.02 7.90 -2.45
N ASP A 143 11.86 9.16 -2.02
CA ASP A 143 12.87 9.89 -1.26
C ASP A 143 12.70 9.78 0.27
N GLY A 144 11.68 9.03 0.72
CA GLY A 144 11.40 8.79 2.13
C GLY A 144 10.79 9.96 2.90
N THR A 145 10.47 11.10 2.28
CA THR A 145 10.00 12.30 2.99
C THR A 145 8.50 12.30 3.28
N ARG A 146 7.69 11.76 2.37
CA ARG A 146 6.23 11.69 2.43
C ARG A 146 5.77 10.26 2.63
N LEU A 147 4.52 10.05 3.05
CA LEU A 147 3.90 8.73 3.10
C LEU A 147 2.51 8.78 2.44
N SER A 148 2.17 7.73 1.70
CA SER A 148 0.79 7.47 1.25
C SER A 148 0.16 6.39 2.10
N PHE A 149 -1.16 6.37 2.18
CA PHE A 149 -1.94 5.33 2.87
C PHE A 149 -3.41 5.38 2.47
N THR A 150 -4.15 4.32 2.71
CA THR A 150 -5.61 4.36 2.61
C THR A 150 -6.22 4.86 3.92
N TYR A 151 -7.38 5.49 3.81
CA TYR A 151 -8.09 6.16 4.89
C TYR A 151 -9.57 5.80 4.91
N ASN A 152 -10.11 5.48 6.11
CA ASN A 152 -11.52 5.31 6.39
C ASN A 152 -11.96 6.31 7.46
N ASP A 153 -12.98 7.11 7.17
CA ASP A 153 -13.46 8.19 8.03
C ASP A 153 -14.47 7.68 9.07
N HIS A 154 -14.19 7.86 10.37
CA HIS A 154 -15.08 7.44 11.46
C HIS A 154 -16.38 8.25 11.48
N ILE A 155 -16.32 9.57 11.24
CA ILE A 155 -17.51 10.43 11.29
C ILE A 155 -18.51 10.02 10.20
N MET A 156 -18.02 9.74 9.00
CA MET A 156 -18.88 9.28 7.91
C MET A 156 -19.39 7.86 8.13
N HIS A 157 -18.59 6.98 8.73
CA HIS A 157 -19.02 5.63 9.12
C HIS A 157 -20.21 5.67 10.09
N GLU A 158 -20.16 6.55 11.09
CA GLU A 158 -21.24 6.73 12.09
C GLU A 158 -22.55 7.26 11.46
N LEU A 159 -22.49 7.94 10.30
CA LEU A 159 -23.68 8.36 9.55
C LEU A 159 -24.41 7.20 8.86
N GLY A 160 -23.71 6.11 8.57
CA GLY A 160 -24.27 4.93 7.94
C GLY A 160 -23.38 4.30 6.89
N HIS A 161 -23.61 3.02 6.61
CA HIS A 161 -22.79 2.21 5.70
C HIS A 161 -22.63 2.82 4.29
N GLU A 162 -23.62 3.55 3.79
CA GLU A 162 -23.58 4.19 2.46
C GLU A 162 -22.57 5.35 2.39
N TYR A 163 -22.23 5.95 3.55
CA TYR A 163 -21.26 7.03 3.66
C TYR A 163 -19.86 6.53 4.02
N ASP A 164 -19.71 5.23 4.35
CA ASP A 164 -18.42 4.58 4.66
C ASP A 164 -17.61 4.36 3.40
N GLN A 165 -16.98 5.43 2.94
CA GLN A 165 -16.12 5.46 1.76
C GLN A 165 -14.67 5.30 2.16
N ARG A 166 -13.86 4.70 1.28
CA ARG A 166 -12.44 4.56 1.46
C ARG A 166 -11.69 5.50 0.51
N ASN A 167 -10.73 6.23 1.04
CA ASN A 167 -9.93 7.17 0.29
C ASN A 167 -8.44 6.83 0.35
N VAL A 168 -7.67 7.39 -0.58
CA VAL A 168 -6.21 7.48 -0.50
C VAL A 168 -5.85 8.85 0.07
N ALA A 169 -4.92 8.86 1.00
CA ALA A 169 -4.43 10.05 1.67
C ALA A 169 -2.90 10.10 1.67
N ILE A 170 -2.37 11.26 2.00
CA ILE A 170 -0.94 11.54 2.08
C ILE A 170 -0.59 12.22 3.40
N ALA A 171 0.57 11.91 3.93
CA ALA A 171 1.24 12.63 5.01
C ALA A 171 2.45 13.38 4.43
N VAL A 172 2.49 14.70 4.62
CA VAL A 172 3.58 15.57 4.16
C VAL A 172 4.29 16.25 5.34
N PRO A 173 5.62 16.43 5.29
CA PRO A 173 6.40 16.99 6.41
C PRO A 173 6.28 18.53 6.50
N LEU A 174 5.09 19.07 6.25
CA LEU A 174 4.83 20.51 6.30
C LEU A 174 4.95 21.06 7.72
N LYS A 175 4.27 20.41 8.66
CA LYS A 175 4.29 20.74 10.10
C LYS A 175 3.61 19.63 10.92
N ALA A 176 4.01 19.54 12.18
CA ALA A 176 3.25 18.76 13.16
C ALA A 176 1.87 19.38 13.39
N VAL A 177 0.86 18.52 13.55
CA VAL A 177 -0.55 18.92 13.74
C VAL A 177 -0.95 18.66 15.17
N LYS A 178 -1.36 19.71 15.88
CA LYS A 178 -1.88 19.68 17.23
C LYS A 178 -3.39 19.82 17.21
N VAL A 179 -4.09 18.92 17.90
CA VAL A 179 -5.56 18.94 18.00
C VAL A 179 -6.02 19.38 19.38
N ALA A 180 -7.26 19.83 19.50
CA ALA A 180 -7.78 20.42 20.74
C ALA A 180 -8.01 19.44 21.89
N LYS A 181 -7.93 18.11 21.66
CA LYS A 181 -8.15 17.02 22.65
C LYS A 181 -9.53 17.12 23.35
N ARG A 182 -10.58 17.37 22.56
CA ARG A 182 -11.98 17.44 23.04
C ARG A 182 -12.62 16.06 23.18
N HIS A 183 -12.07 15.06 22.51
CA HIS A 183 -12.47 13.67 22.64
C HIS A 183 -11.29 12.83 23.17
N PRO A 184 -11.52 11.82 24.04
CA PRO A 184 -10.42 11.06 24.66
C PRO A 184 -9.58 10.24 23.64
N ARG A 185 -10.10 10.05 22.44
CA ARG A 185 -9.41 9.33 21.34
C ARG A 185 -8.71 10.26 20.34
N GLU A 186 -8.72 11.59 20.55
CA GLU A 186 -7.98 12.55 19.75
C GLU A 186 -6.50 12.56 20.13
N TYR A 187 -5.61 12.63 19.13
CA TYR A 187 -4.16 12.66 19.30
C TYR A 187 -3.49 13.55 18.26
N ASP A 188 -2.29 14.02 18.58
CA ASP A 188 -1.43 14.82 17.71
C ASP A 188 -0.66 13.94 16.74
N GLY A 189 -0.23 14.47 15.59
CA GLY A 189 0.61 13.81 14.60
C GLY A 189 1.78 14.69 14.16
N GLU A 190 2.83 14.06 13.64
CA GLU A 190 4.04 14.75 13.20
C GLU A 190 3.96 15.24 11.75
N TYR A 191 2.97 14.78 10.98
CA TYR A 191 2.77 15.17 9.59
C TYR A 191 1.43 15.89 9.39
N PHE A 192 1.40 16.75 8.38
CA PHE A 192 0.14 17.28 7.85
C PHE A 192 -0.47 16.22 6.92
N CYS A 193 -1.67 15.75 7.25
CA CYS A 193 -2.35 14.70 6.50
C CYS A 193 -3.56 15.25 5.75
N THR A 194 -3.77 14.80 4.51
CA THR A 194 -4.96 15.13 3.71
C THR A 194 -5.28 14.01 2.73
N VAL A 195 -6.56 13.87 2.36
CA VAL A 195 -6.96 12.97 1.28
C VAL A 195 -6.50 13.53 -0.07
N ILE A 196 -6.21 12.64 -1.02
CA ILE A 196 -5.84 13.00 -2.39
C ILE A 196 -6.78 12.39 -3.43
N SER A 197 -7.65 11.47 -3.03
CA SER A 197 -8.74 10.93 -3.85
C SER A 197 -10.06 11.59 -3.48
N GLN A 198 -10.96 11.65 -4.44
CA GLN A 198 -12.33 12.14 -4.24
C GLN A 198 -13.31 11.00 -4.46
N THR A 199 -14.10 10.70 -3.45
CA THR A 199 -15.14 9.66 -3.48
C THR A 199 -16.53 10.26 -3.31
N VAL A 200 -17.54 9.54 -3.80
CA VAL A 200 -18.96 9.86 -3.62
C VAL A 200 -19.71 8.61 -3.15
N ALA A 201 -20.77 8.77 -2.36
CA ALA A 201 -21.55 7.64 -1.86
C ALA A 201 -22.16 6.82 -3.01
N HIS A 202 -22.68 7.51 -4.03
CA HIS A 202 -23.38 6.92 -5.17
C HIS A 202 -22.76 7.39 -6.48
N PRO A 203 -21.73 6.71 -7.01
CA PRO A 203 -21.13 7.07 -8.31
C PRO A 203 -22.16 7.06 -9.43
N GLN A 204 -22.12 8.10 -10.25
CA GLN A 204 -22.98 8.19 -11.44
C GLN A 204 -22.58 7.11 -12.43
N LYS A 205 -23.57 6.37 -12.94
CA LYS A 205 -23.35 5.30 -13.93
C LYS A 205 -22.65 5.82 -15.19
N GLY A 206 -21.56 5.14 -15.57
CA GLY A 206 -20.78 5.49 -16.75
C GLY A 206 -19.87 6.71 -16.60
N SER A 207 -19.78 7.31 -15.40
CA SER A 207 -18.86 8.40 -15.10
C SER A 207 -17.52 7.89 -14.54
N ASP A 208 -16.61 8.83 -14.26
CA ASP A 208 -15.33 8.56 -13.57
C ASP A 208 -15.43 8.72 -12.03
N GLU A 209 -16.65 8.89 -11.51
CA GLU A 209 -16.87 8.91 -10.06
C GLU A 209 -16.62 7.52 -9.45
N ILE A 210 -16.08 7.52 -8.23
CA ILE A 210 -15.74 6.32 -7.46
C ILE A 210 -16.32 6.41 -6.05
N ASN A 211 -16.64 5.27 -5.44
CA ASN A 211 -17.02 5.24 -4.03
C ASN A 211 -15.91 4.70 -3.12
N LYS A 212 -14.85 4.13 -3.68
CA LYS A 212 -13.67 3.65 -2.94
C LYS A 212 -12.40 3.90 -3.75
N ALA A 213 -11.31 4.28 -3.05
CA ALA A 213 -9.96 4.37 -3.55
C ALA A 213 -9.03 3.57 -2.64
N TYR A 214 -8.20 2.68 -3.18
CA TYR A 214 -7.38 1.77 -2.39
C TYR A 214 -6.20 1.21 -3.19
N GLU A 215 -5.28 0.49 -2.50
CA GLU A 215 -4.12 -0.23 -3.02
C GLU A 215 -3.22 0.66 -3.90
N GLU A 216 -2.89 1.81 -3.36
CA GLU A 216 -2.12 2.86 -4.03
C GLU A 216 -0.64 2.52 -4.21
N CYS A 217 0.01 3.21 -5.15
CA CYS A 217 1.47 3.22 -5.31
C CYS A 217 1.99 4.59 -5.76
N TRP A 218 3.18 4.95 -5.29
CA TRP A 218 3.98 6.06 -5.84
C TRP A 218 4.43 5.75 -7.26
N ILE A 219 4.46 6.76 -8.13
CA ILE A 219 4.88 6.60 -9.53
C ILE A 219 6.37 6.89 -9.67
N GLY A 220 7.12 5.86 -10.13
CA GLY A 220 8.56 5.95 -10.40
C GLY A 220 9.42 6.42 -9.23
N LYS A 221 10.72 6.37 -9.38
CA LYS A 221 11.67 6.96 -8.41
C LYS A 221 11.73 8.47 -8.52
N GLN A 222 11.44 9.01 -9.72
CA GLN A 222 11.47 10.44 -10.06
C GLN A 222 10.15 10.89 -10.73
N GLY A 223 9.04 10.19 -10.47
CA GLY A 223 7.78 10.44 -11.13
C GLY A 223 7.72 9.92 -12.56
N TYR A 224 7.02 10.63 -13.46
CA TYR A 224 6.82 10.22 -14.85
C TYR A 224 6.80 11.42 -15.80
N THR A 225 6.99 11.17 -17.09
CA THR A 225 6.88 12.20 -18.14
C THR A 225 5.44 12.28 -18.64
N LYS A 226 4.80 13.45 -18.56
CA LYS A 226 3.46 13.69 -19.12
C LYS A 226 3.45 13.65 -20.64
N ALA A 227 2.28 13.48 -21.26
CA ALA A 227 2.11 13.45 -22.71
C ALA A 227 2.68 14.69 -23.42
N GLY A 228 2.71 15.86 -22.76
CA GLY A 228 3.32 17.10 -23.27
C GLY A 228 4.85 17.19 -23.09
N GLY A 229 5.51 16.14 -22.56
CA GLY A 229 6.96 16.09 -22.35
C GLY A 229 7.45 16.72 -21.03
N SER A 230 6.57 17.33 -20.23
CA SER A 230 6.94 17.86 -18.91
C SER A 230 7.08 16.73 -17.89
N GLN A 231 8.01 16.89 -16.94
CA GLN A 231 8.21 15.94 -15.85
C GLN A 231 7.23 16.23 -14.70
N GLN A 232 6.52 15.20 -14.25
CA GLN A 232 5.73 15.18 -13.03
C GLN A 232 6.49 14.38 -11.98
N ARG A 233 7.03 15.06 -10.97
CA ARG A 233 7.87 14.44 -9.96
C ARG A 233 7.10 13.54 -9.00
N TRP A 234 5.96 14.01 -8.51
CA TRP A 234 5.16 13.30 -7.53
C TRP A 234 3.80 12.93 -8.09
N ALA A 235 3.49 11.67 -8.10
CA ALA A 235 2.18 11.17 -8.47
C ALA A 235 1.90 9.86 -7.73
N ILE A 236 0.61 9.58 -7.50
CA ILE A 236 0.14 8.35 -6.90
C ILE A 236 -0.95 7.76 -7.79
N ALA A 237 -0.83 6.47 -8.12
CA ALA A 237 -1.92 5.71 -8.71
C ALA A 237 -2.63 4.86 -7.66
N PHE A 238 -3.91 4.61 -7.85
CA PHE A 238 -4.72 3.77 -6.97
C PHE A 238 -5.84 3.07 -7.76
N ILE A 239 -6.44 2.04 -7.16
CA ILE A 239 -7.61 1.37 -7.68
C ILE A 239 -8.85 2.12 -7.19
N GLY A 240 -9.76 2.44 -8.12
CA GLY A 240 -11.03 3.11 -7.82
C GLY A 240 -12.24 2.29 -8.28
N ASP A 241 -13.23 2.11 -7.40
CA ASP A 241 -14.47 1.41 -7.72
C ASP A 241 -15.45 2.34 -8.43
N THR A 242 -15.61 2.12 -9.74
CA THR A 242 -16.55 2.84 -10.63
C THR A 242 -17.86 2.06 -10.82
N VAL A 243 -18.84 2.68 -11.45
CA VAL A 243 -20.10 2.03 -11.88
C VAL A 243 -20.23 2.17 -13.40
N SER A 244 -20.34 1.03 -14.09
CA SER A 244 -20.54 1.00 -15.55
C SER A 244 -21.88 1.63 -15.96
N ALA A 245 -22.08 1.91 -17.25
CA ALA A 245 -23.35 2.39 -17.78
C ALA A 245 -24.51 1.38 -17.53
N SER A 246 -24.19 0.07 -17.47
CA SER A 246 -25.15 -1.00 -17.10
C SER A 246 -25.43 -1.09 -15.60
N GLY A 247 -24.64 -0.40 -14.76
CA GLY A 247 -24.80 -0.39 -13.29
C GLY A 247 -23.98 -1.42 -12.57
N GLU A 248 -23.01 -2.06 -13.23
CA GLU A 248 -22.08 -3.02 -12.62
C GLU A 248 -20.90 -2.29 -11.99
N LYS A 249 -20.42 -2.78 -10.84
CA LYS A 249 -19.20 -2.28 -10.23
C LYS A 249 -17.98 -2.77 -11.01
N VAL A 250 -17.10 -1.86 -11.37
CA VAL A 250 -15.85 -2.16 -12.08
C VAL A 250 -14.72 -1.36 -11.44
N ALA A 251 -13.68 -2.05 -11.01
CA ALA A 251 -12.49 -1.43 -10.48
C ALA A 251 -11.56 -1.02 -11.64
N ASP A 252 -11.15 0.25 -11.65
CA ASP A 252 -10.23 0.79 -12.64
C ASP A 252 -9.08 1.57 -11.95
N ILE A 253 -8.03 1.89 -12.69
CA ILE A 253 -6.87 2.59 -12.17
C ILE A 253 -7.04 4.08 -12.37
N PHE A 254 -6.77 4.82 -11.31
CA PHE A 254 -6.74 6.28 -11.27
C PHE A 254 -5.34 6.79 -10.94
N LEU A 255 -5.05 8.01 -11.34
CA LEU A 255 -3.81 8.72 -11.10
C LEU A 255 -4.10 10.10 -10.53
N VAL A 256 -3.30 10.54 -9.58
CA VAL A 256 -3.29 11.90 -9.04
C VAL A 256 -1.89 12.46 -9.13
N ASP A 257 -1.76 13.60 -9.81
CA ASP A 257 -0.55 14.41 -9.79
C ASP A 257 -0.49 15.22 -8.50
N LEU A 258 0.65 15.24 -7.86
CA LEU A 258 0.84 15.90 -6.59
C LEU A 258 1.81 17.08 -6.73
N PRO A 259 1.61 18.18 -5.96
CA PRO A 259 2.50 19.32 -5.98
C PRO A 259 3.88 18.98 -5.38
N ASP A 260 4.91 19.68 -5.85
CA ASP A 260 6.27 19.63 -5.29
C ASP A 260 6.33 20.32 -3.93
N ASP A 261 5.62 21.43 -3.79
CA ASP A 261 5.55 22.21 -2.56
C ASP A 261 4.56 21.61 -1.57
N ASP A 262 5.05 21.19 -0.41
CA ASP A 262 4.20 20.63 0.66
C ASP A 262 3.15 21.63 1.18
N HIS A 263 3.41 22.95 1.06
CA HIS A 263 2.46 23.97 1.48
C HIS A 263 1.14 23.92 0.67
N ALA A 264 1.21 23.51 -0.59
CA ALA A 264 0.05 23.39 -1.45
C ALA A 264 -1.02 22.41 -0.90
N PHE A 265 -0.62 21.40 -0.12
CA PHE A 265 -1.55 20.48 0.53
C PHE A 265 -2.40 21.12 1.63
N SER A 266 -2.03 22.32 2.11
CA SER A 266 -2.80 23.06 3.11
C SER A 266 -3.79 24.08 2.51
N LEU A 267 -3.82 24.21 1.18
CA LEU A 267 -4.70 25.15 0.48
C LEU A 267 -6.06 24.48 0.26
N GLU A 268 -7.09 25.03 0.90
CA GLU A 268 -8.46 24.53 0.76
C GLU A 268 -9.02 24.87 -0.63
N GLY A 269 -9.65 23.89 -1.27
CA GLY A 269 -10.39 24.06 -2.51
C GLY A 269 -11.85 24.47 -2.28
N ASP A 270 -12.77 23.98 -3.12
CA ASP A 270 -14.21 24.27 -3.01
C ASP A 270 -14.88 23.60 -1.81
N LYS A 271 -14.23 22.58 -1.24
CA LYS A 271 -14.73 21.80 -0.10
C LYS A 271 -13.69 21.80 1.03
N PRO A 272 -14.15 21.70 2.30
CA PRO A 272 -13.23 21.69 3.45
C PRO A 272 -12.24 20.53 3.42
N LEU A 273 -10.96 20.82 3.65
CA LEU A 273 -9.90 19.80 3.77
C LEU A 273 -10.21 18.78 4.88
N ALA A 274 -10.75 19.24 6.01
CA ALA A 274 -11.08 18.40 7.15
C ALA A 274 -12.48 17.80 7.07
N GLY A 275 -13.27 18.09 6.02
CA GLY A 275 -14.67 17.69 5.92
C GLY A 275 -15.58 18.42 6.93
N THR A 276 -16.83 18.00 6.99
CA THR A 276 -17.83 18.46 7.95
C THR A 276 -18.47 17.26 8.65
N GLU A 277 -19.46 17.49 9.51
CA GLU A 277 -20.23 16.42 10.15
C GLU A 277 -20.96 15.52 9.14
N THR A 278 -21.18 16.00 7.91
CA THR A 278 -21.96 15.30 6.87
C THR A 278 -21.21 15.13 5.55
N THR A 279 -19.95 15.57 5.46
CA THR A 279 -19.14 15.45 4.24
C THR A 279 -17.75 14.90 4.52
N MET A 280 -17.26 14.08 3.61
CA MET A 280 -15.88 13.59 3.63
C MET A 280 -14.87 14.74 3.60
N PRO A 281 -13.67 14.57 4.18
CA PRO A 281 -12.50 15.39 3.84
C PRO A 281 -12.30 15.47 2.33
N ALA A 282 -11.87 16.62 1.84
CA ALA A 282 -11.65 16.84 0.41
C ALA A 282 -10.16 17.02 0.09
N PRO A 283 -9.72 16.71 -1.14
CA PRO A 283 -8.38 17.05 -1.60
C PRO A 283 -8.09 18.55 -1.58
N ALA A 284 -6.82 18.90 -1.42
CA ALA A 284 -6.37 20.29 -1.51
C ALA A 284 -6.62 20.87 -2.91
N GLN A 285 -6.62 22.19 -2.99
CA GLN A 285 -6.85 22.95 -4.24
C GLN A 285 -5.91 22.46 -5.36
N GLY A 286 -6.49 22.17 -6.54
CA GLY A 286 -5.75 21.75 -7.73
C GLY A 286 -5.31 20.28 -7.75
N ILE A 287 -5.67 19.50 -6.73
CA ILE A 287 -5.46 18.04 -6.75
C ILE A 287 -6.68 17.37 -7.39
N GLU A 288 -6.46 16.76 -8.55
CA GLU A 288 -7.50 16.10 -9.34
C GLU A 288 -7.10 14.68 -9.68
N GLN A 289 -8.06 13.77 -9.65
CA GLN A 289 -7.87 12.37 -10.06
C GLN A 289 -8.25 12.17 -11.53
N ILE A 290 -7.44 11.40 -12.23
CA ILE A 290 -7.62 11.07 -13.66
C ILE A 290 -7.74 9.56 -13.79
N ARG A 291 -8.79 9.07 -14.45
CA ARG A 291 -8.94 7.66 -14.78
C ARG A 291 -7.95 7.25 -15.88
N LEU A 292 -7.12 6.25 -15.60
CA LEU A 292 -6.13 5.71 -16.54
C LEU A 292 -6.67 4.54 -17.35
N THR A 293 -7.50 3.68 -16.77
CA THR A 293 -8.07 2.51 -17.44
C THR A 293 -9.59 2.64 -17.55
N ASN A 294 -10.14 2.11 -18.63
CA ASN A 294 -11.59 1.94 -18.81
C ASN A 294 -11.82 0.53 -19.37
N THR A 295 -12.13 -0.40 -18.47
CA THR A 295 -12.16 -1.83 -18.78
C THR A 295 -13.59 -2.38 -18.94
N HIS A 296 -14.63 -1.54 -18.88
CA HIS A 296 -16.04 -1.94 -18.89
C HIS A 296 -16.45 -2.80 -20.10
N HIS A 297 -15.78 -2.61 -21.24
CA HIS A 297 -16.06 -3.32 -22.48
C HIS A 297 -15.41 -4.71 -22.58
N ARG A 298 -14.57 -5.09 -21.62
CA ARG A 298 -13.87 -6.37 -21.63
C ARG A 298 -14.82 -7.50 -21.25
N LYS A 299 -14.52 -8.73 -21.70
CA LYS A 299 -15.24 -9.94 -21.30
C LYS A 299 -15.20 -10.19 -19.78
N TYR A 300 -14.06 -9.87 -19.17
CA TYR A 300 -13.83 -9.89 -17.72
C TYR A 300 -13.34 -8.50 -17.32
N PRO A 301 -14.25 -7.58 -16.97
CA PRO A 301 -13.88 -6.20 -16.70
C PRO A 301 -13.26 -6.04 -15.29
N GLY A 302 -12.43 -5.03 -15.14
CA GLY A 302 -11.90 -4.55 -13.89
C GLY A 302 -10.56 -5.12 -13.48
N VAL A 303 -9.84 -4.32 -12.69
CA VAL A 303 -8.68 -4.73 -11.92
C VAL A 303 -9.14 -5.68 -10.82
N LEU A 304 -8.39 -6.75 -10.57
CA LEU A 304 -8.79 -7.78 -9.60
C LEU A 304 -8.53 -7.35 -8.15
N ASN A 305 -9.47 -7.71 -7.27
CA ASN A 305 -9.28 -7.61 -5.82
C ASN A 305 -8.69 -8.89 -5.20
N GLN A 306 -8.68 -9.99 -5.96
CA GLN A 306 -8.09 -11.27 -5.56
C GLN A 306 -7.31 -11.88 -6.72
N PRO A 307 -6.04 -12.28 -6.50
CA PRO A 307 -5.29 -12.10 -5.24
C PRO A 307 -5.12 -10.62 -4.89
N ARG A 308 -5.14 -10.30 -3.59
CA ARG A 308 -4.95 -8.94 -3.11
C ARG A 308 -3.56 -8.47 -3.52
N HIS A 309 -3.49 -7.33 -4.18
CA HIS A 309 -2.23 -6.73 -4.62
C HIS A 309 -2.35 -5.22 -4.64
N TRP A 310 -1.25 -4.55 -4.33
CA TRP A 310 -1.10 -3.11 -4.58
C TRP A 310 -0.66 -2.88 -6.01
N LEU A 311 -1.09 -1.78 -6.60
CA LEU A 311 -0.48 -1.31 -7.84
C LEU A 311 1.03 -1.16 -7.65
N ARG A 312 1.80 -1.38 -8.70
CA ARG A 312 3.26 -1.23 -8.67
C ARG A 312 3.76 -0.46 -9.89
N SER A 313 4.35 0.70 -9.65
CA SER A 313 5.02 1.45 -10.71
C SER A 313 6.40 0.88 -11.00
N SER A 314 6.78 0.85 -12.28
CA SER A 314 8.19 0.69 -12.66
C SER A 314 9.04 1.79 -12.02
N PRO A 315 10.33 1.55 -11.73
CA PRO A 315 11.23 2.56 -11.18
C PRO A 315 11.38 3.79 -12.08
N GLN A 316 11.18 3.64 -13.39
CA GLN A 316 11.21 4.72 -14.39
C GLN A 316 9.91 5.53 -14.42
N GLY A 317 8.82 5.00 -13.85
CA GLY A 317 7.51 5.66 -13.83
C GLY A 317 6.74 5.59 -15.14
N ASP A 318 7.15 4.76 -16.08
CA ASP A 318 6.54 4.62 -17.40
C ASP A 318 5.45 3.54 -17.49
N ALA A 319 5.37 2.65 -16.48
CA ALA A 319 4.43 1.55 -16.42
C ALA A 319 3.93 1.30 -14.99
N ILE A 320 2.63 1.09 -14.83
CA ILE A 320 1.97 0.68 -13.58
C ILE A 320 1.49 -0.75 -13.77
N ALA A 321 2.00 -1.67 -12.99
CA ALA A 321 1.66 -3.10 -13.04
C ALA A 321 0.45 -3.42 -12.14
N PHE A 322 -0.43 -4.30 -12.63
CA PHE A 322 -1.64 -4.75 -11.97
C PHE A 322 -2.12 -6.10 -12.53
N LEU A 323 -3.09 -6.71 -11.86
CA LEU A 323 -3.68 -7.99 -12.25
C LEU A 323 -5.10 -7.81 -12.81
N MET A 324 -5.36 -8.49 -13.92
CA MET A 324 -6.66 -8.54 -14.58
C MET A 324 -6.83 -9.89 -15.29
N LYS A 325 -8.05 -10.34 -15.49
CA LYS A 325 -8.31 -11.54 -16.29
C LYS A 325 -8.16 -11.27 -17.79
N ASP A 326 -7.56 -12.21 -18.50
CA ASP A 326 -7.56 -12.24 -19.96
C ASP A 326 -8.90 -12.76 -20.52
N ASP A 327 -9.04 -12.88 -21.84
CA ASP A 327 -10.26 -13.34 -22.50
C ASP A 327 -10.57 -14.83 -22.25
N ASN A 328 -9.60 -15.60 -21.71
CA ASN A 328 -9.78 -16.97 -21.26
C ASN A 328 -10.21 -17.07 -19.80
N GLY A 329 -10.24 -15.93 -19.07
CA GLY A 329 -10.58 -15.86 -17.67
C GLY A 329 -9.40 -16.14 -16.73
N ILE A 330 -8.17 -16.19 -17.25
CA ILE A 330 -6.94 -16.45 -16.51
C ILE A 330 -6.39 -15.12 -15.98
N VAL A 331 -5.95 -15.11 -14.72
CA VAL A 331 -5.34 -13.95 -14.08
C VAL A 331 -3.94 -13.72 -14.64
N GLN A 332 -3.77 -12.62 -15.33
CA GLN A 332 -2.53 -12.22 -16.00
C GLN A 332 -1.99 -10.90 -15.44
N LEU A 333 -0.70 -10.67 -15.66
CA LEU A 333 -0.05 -9.41 -15.41
C LEU A 333 -0.28 -8.44 -16.57
N TYR A 334 -0.74 -7.26 -16.23
CA TYR A 334 -0.91 -6.13 -17.15
C TYR A 334 -0.11 -4.92 -16.66
N THR A 335 0.16 -4.01 -17.57
CA THR A 335 0.67 -2.68 -17.25
C THR A 335 -0.18 -1.62 -17.94
N VAL A 336 -0.27 -0.44 -17.32
CA VAL A 336 -0.81 0.77 -17.95
C VAL A 336 0.24 1.89 -17.89
N SER A 337 0.37 2.63 -18.98
CA SER A 337 1.25 3.81 -19.03
C SER A 337 0.55 5.02 -18.42
N PRO A 338 1.12 5.72 -17.42
CA PRO A 338 0.55 6.96 -16.90
C PRO A 338 0.56 8.08 -17.94
N THR A 339 1.46 8.02 -18.92
CA THR A 339 1.61 9.02 -20.00
C THR A 339 0.57 8.86 -21.10
N THR A 340 0.42 7.63 -21.63
CA THR A 340 -0.39 7.37 -22.82
C THR A 340 -1.72 6.69 -22.53
N LYS A 341 -1.90 6.20 -21.29
CA LYS A 341 -3.03 5.36 -20.85
C LYS A 341 -3.14 4.01 -21.60
N ALA A 342 -2.10 3.64 -22.35
CA ALA A 342 -2.07 2.37 -23.07
C ALA A 342 -1.95 1.20 -22.08
N ILE A 343 -2.86 0.24 -22.19
CA ILE A 343 -2.85 -1.01 -21.43
C ILE A 343 -2.12 -2.07 -22.25
N LYS A 344 -1.17 -2.78 -21.63
CA LYS A 344 -0.43 -3.89 -22.23
C LYS A 344 -0.58 -5.14 -21.36
N GLN A 345 -0.96 -6.27 -21.95
CA GLN A 345 -0.83 -7.58 -21.32
C GLN A 345 0.65 -8.00 -21.36
N VAL A 346 1.24 -8.34 -20.22
CA VAL A 346 2.65 -8.72 -20.11
C VAL A 346 2.78 -10.24 -20.18
N THR A 347 1.93 -10.99 -19.48
CA THR A 347 1.97 -12.46 -19.40
C THR A 347 0.82 -13.10 -20.16
N SER A 348 1.00 -14.35 -20.61
CA SER A 348 -0.02 -15.13 -21.34
C SER A 348 0.09 -16.63 -21.01
N GLN A 349 0.41 -16.96 -19.74
CA GLN A 349 0.51 -18.34 -19.27
C GLN A 349 -0.87 -18.97 -19.06
N GLN A 350 -0.88 -20.30 -18.81
CA GLN A 350 -2.09 -21.08 -18.61
C GLN A 350 -2.55 -21.20 -17.15
N TRP A 351 -1.83 -20.58 -16.22
CA TRP A 351 -2.13 -20.59 -14.78
C TRP A 351 -2.37 -19.17 -14.28
N ASP A 352 -3.27 -19.07 -13.31
CA ASP A 352 -3.50 -17.79 -12.62
C ASP A 352 -2.25 -17.32 -11.87
N ILE A 353 -2.00 -16.02 -11.90
CA ILE A 353 -1.12 -15.38 -10.93
C ILE A 353 -1.86 -15.41 -9.59
N GLN A 354 -1.17 -15.90 -8.55
CA GLN A 354 -1.75 -16.26 -7.25
C GLN A 354 -1.32 -15.35 -6.10
N SER A 355 -0.61 -14.26 -6.40
CA SER A 355 -0.04 -13.38 -5.39
C SER A 355 -0.07 -11.90 -5.79
N ALA A 356 0.26 -11.06 -4.81
CA ALA A 356 0.80 -9.74 -5.07
C ALA A 356 2.08 -9.82 -5.94
N LEU A 357 2.53 -8.67 -6.42
CA LEU A 357 3.67 -8.56 -7.33
C LEU A 357 4.59 -7.40 -6.97
N THR A 358 5.85 -7.46 -7.36
CA THR A 358 6.79 -6.33 -7.25
C THR A 358 7.71 -6.24 -8.45
N TRP A 359 8.19 -5.02 -8.74
CA TRP A 359 9.23 -4.75 -9.72
C TRP A 359 10.63 -4.97 -9.13
N SER A 360 11.56 -5.41 -9.97
CA SER A 360 12.98 -5.25 -9.68
C SER A 360 13.36 -3.75 -9.65
N HIS A 361 14.41 -3.40 -8.93
CA HIS A 361 14.88 -2.01 -8.84
C HIS A 361 15.53 -1.52 -10.16
N SER A 362 15.93 -2.46 -11.04
CA SER A 362 16.31 -2.18 -12.40
C SER A 362 15.13 -1.78 -13.30
N GLY A 363 13.92 -2.26 -12.98
CA GLY A 363 12.71 -2.08 -13.80
C GLY A 363 12.61 -3.03 -14.98
N GLU A 364 13.48 -4.04 -15.07
CA GLU A 364 13.48 -5.00 -16.18
C GLU A 364 12.63 -6.24 -15.88
N TYR A 365 12.39 -6.54 -14.60
CA TYR A 365 11.69 -7.73 -14.17
C TYR A 365 10.59 -7.43 -13.15
N LEU A 366 9.60 -8.36 -13.09
CA LEU A 366 8.61 -8.45 -12.02
C LEU A 366 8.71 -9.84 -11.40
N THR A 367 8.28 -9.93 -10.14
CA THR A 367 8.13 -11.21 -9.44
C THR A 367 6.73 -11.37 -8.89
N PHE A 368 6.24 -12.60 -8.91
CA PHE A 368 4.94 -13.03 -8.39
C PHE A 368 4.91 -14.55 -8.19
N ILE A 369 3.86 -15.07 -7.59
CA ILE A 369 3.63 -16.51 -7.45
C ILE A 369 2.64 -16.95 -8.53
N CYS A 370 3.04 -18.00 -9.24
CA CYS A 370 2.21 -18.67 -10.23
C CYS A 370 2.59 -20.16 -10.24
N ASP A 371 1.61 -21.05 -10.45
CA ASP A 371 1.84 -22.50 -10.45
C ASP A 371 2.65 -23.00 -9.23
N ASN A 372 2.27 -22.53 -8.04
CA ASN A 372 2.89 -22.92 -6.77
C ASN A 372 4.38 -22.58 -6.62
N SER A 373 4.88 -21.59 -7.35
CA SER A 373 6.30 -21.21 -7.36
C SER A 373 6.47 -19.70 -7.45
N VAL A 374 7.56 -19.20 -6.90
CA VAL A 374 8.03 -17.83 -7.16
C VAL A 374 8.56 -17.78 -8.58
N MET A 375 8.05 -16.84 -9.35
CA MET A 375 8.40 -16.62 -10.75
C MET A 375 9.09 -15.27 -10.92
N LEU A 376 10.07 -15.23 -11.79
CA LEU A 376 10.67 -14.02 -12.35
C LEU A 376 10.12 -13.83 -13.77
N CYS A 377 9.57 -12.65 -14.04
CA CYS A 377 8.96 -12.29 -15.32
C CYS A 377 9.75 -11.15 -15.96
N ASN A 378 10.25 -11.35 -17.17
CA ASN A 378 10.80 -10.24 -17.96
C ASN A 378 9.67 -9.30 -18.39
N ALA A 379 9.71 -8.04 -17.97
CA ALA A 379 8.63 -7.06 -18.16
C ALA A 379 8.38 -6.71 -19.65
N LYS A 380 9.41 -6.83 -20.48
CA LYS A 380 9.35 -6.52 -21.91
C LYS A 380 8.77 -7.68 -22.73
N THR A 381 9.26 -8.91 -22.48
CA THR A 381 8.93 -10.11 -23.27
C THR A 381 7.81 -10.95 -22.67
N GLY A 382 7.56 -10.85 -21.36
CA GLY A 382 6.62 -11.71 -20.63
C GLY A 382 7.19 -13.12 -20.34
N GLU A 383 8.47 -13.36 -20.67
CA GLU A 383 9.12 -14.65 -20.39
C GLU A 383 9.24 -14.90 -18.91
N LEU A 384 8.89 -16.13 -18.50
CA LEU A 384 8.89 -16.56 -17.10
C LEU A 384 10.06 -17.49 -16.80
N THR A 385 10.76 -17.19 -15.71
CA THR A 385 11.75 -18.08 -15.10
C THR A 385 11.24 -18.54 -13.74
N ARG A 386 11.18 -19.85 -13.50
CA ARG A 386 10.83 -20.46 -12.21
C ARG A 386 12.02 -20.36 -11.28
N LEU A 387 11.85 -19.73 -10.12
CA LEU A 387 12.91 -19.56 -9.12
C LEU A 387 12.85 -20.61 -7.99
N THR A 388 11.66 -21.08 -7.63
CA THR A 388 11.49 -22.09 -6.58
C THR A 388 10.83 -23.34 -7.11
N ASP A 389 11.15 -24.50 -6.52
CA ASP A 389 10.50 -25.76 -6.85
C ASP A 389 9.02 -25.74 -6.44
N LYS A 390 8.21 -26.47 -7.21
CA LYS A 390 6.81 -26.70 -6.87
C LYS A 390 6.74 -27.70 -5.72
N THR A 391 6.30 -27.25 -4.56
CA THR A 391 6.21 -28.08 -3.35
C THR A 391 4.79 -28.08 -2.78
N ALA A 392 4.51 -29.00 -1.85
CA ALA A 392 3.23 -29.05 -1.13
C ALA A 392 3.02 -27.80 -0.24
N GLN A 393 4.10 -27.23 0.30
CA GLN A 393 4.08 -25.96 1.02
C GLN A 393 4.21 -24.80 0.00
N ALA A 394 3.09 -24.45 -0.64
CA ALA A 394 3.05 -23.36 -1.60
C ALA A 394 3.52 -22.04 -0.98
N PRO A 395 4.19 -21.17 -1.75
CA PRO A 395 4.43 -19.81 -1.30
C PRO A 395 3.10 -19.07 -1.02
N SER A 396 3.06 -18.29 0.05
CA SER A 396 1.90 -17.43 0.39
C SER A 396 1.74 -16.31 -0.63
N GLY A 397 0.51 -16.06 -1.08
CA GLY A 397 0.19 -14.98 -2.01
C GLY A 397 0.31 -13.56 -1.43
N ASP A 398 0.56 -13.42 -0.13
CA ASP A 398 0.49 -12.11 0.55
C ASP A 398 1.68 -11.19 0.21
N ALA A 399 2.87 -11.74 0.01
CA ALA A 399 4.05 -10.93 -0.29
C ALA A 399 5.11 -11.68 -1.11
N VAL A 400 5.66 -11.01 -2.13
CA VAL A 400 6.81 -11.42 -2.95
C VAL A 400 7.62 -10.16 -3.27
N VAL A 401 8.75 -9.92 -2.59
CA VAL A 401 9.40 -8.61 -2.58
C VAL A 401 10.89 -8.70 -2.90
N PHE A 402 11.33 -8.01 -3.95
CA PHE A 402 12.75 -7.85 -4.27
C PHE A 402 13.51 -7.12 -3.16
N SER A 403 14.75 -7.54 -2.93
CA SER A 403 15.72 -6.74 -2.17
C SER A 403 16.14 -5.50 -2.99
N PRO A 404 16.52 -4.37 -2.34
CA PRO A 404 16.94 -3.15 -3.04
C PRO A 404 18.08 -3.32 -4.05
N ASN A 405 18.93 -4.33 -3.87
CA ASN A 405 20.04 -4.67 -4.79
C ASN A 405 19.66 -5.72 -5.85
N ASP A 406 18.39 -6.08 -5.97
CA ASP A 406 17.83 -7.09 -6.88
C ASP A 406 18.37 -8.53 -6.71
N GLN A 407 19.24 -8.81 -5.74
CA GLN A 407 19.85 -10.14 -5.59
C GLN A 407 18.93 -11.20 -5.01
N TYR A 408 17.96 -10.79 -4.19
CA TYR A 408 17.05 -11.71 -3.47
C TYR A 408 15.60 -11.29 -3.63
N ILE A 409 14.71 -12.28 -3.53
CA ILE A 409 13.27 -12.11 -3.42
C ILE A 409 12.83 -12.73 -2.09
N ALA A 410 12.20 -11.93 -1.23
CA ALA A 410 11.59 -12.41 0.02
C ALA A 410 10.14 -12.83 -0.21
N PHE A 411 9.74 -13.94 0.39
CA PHE A 411 8.39 -14.47 0.35
C PHE A 411 8.10 -15.31 1.61
N MET A 412 6.93 -15.89 1.72
CA MET A 412 6.55 -16.67 2.90
C MET A 412 6.01 -18.05 2.50
N ARG A 413 6.19 -19.02 3.40
CA ARG A 413 5.54 -20.33 3.38
C ARG A 413 5.00 -20.66 4.76
N ASP A 414 3.96 -21.49 4.82
CA ASP A 414 3.49 -22.06 6.09
C ASP A 414 4.25 -23.37 6.35
N ILE A 415 5.02 -23.39 7.44
CA ILE A 415 5.83 -24.53 7.88
C ILE A 415 5.37 -24.92 9.29
N ASP A 416 4.94 -26.17 9.44
CA ASP A 416 4.47 -26.72 10.72
C ASP A 416 3.39 -25.87 11.42
N GLY A 417 2.52 -25.25 10.62
CA GLY A 417 1.42 -24.41 11.09
C GLY A 417 1.80 -22.97 11.38
N TYR A 418 3.05 -22.56 11.13
CA TYR A 418 3.52 -21.20 11.31
C TYR A 418 3.98 -20.59 9.99
N ARG A 419 3.63 -19.33 9.76
CA ARG A 419 4.13 -18.56 8.63
C ARG A 419 5.61 -18.22 8.85
N GLN A 420 6.45 -18.63 7.88
CA GLN A 420 7.89 -18.42 7.92
C GLN A 420 8.36 -17.61 6.71
N ILE A 421 9.38 -16.78 6.91
CA ILE A 421 10.01 -16.00 5.86
C ILE A 421 11.07 -16.83 5.15
N PHE A 422 11.08 -16.74 3.83
CA PHE A 422 12.05 -17.32 2.93
C PHE A 422 12.65 -16.27 2.02
N THR A 423 13.83 -16.53 1.49
CA THR A 423 14.41 -15.80 0.37
C THR A 423 14.83 -16.77 -0.72
N VAL A 424 14.81 -16.31 -1.96
CA VAL A 424 15.39 -17.01 -3.10
C VAL A 424 16.27 -16.03 -3.89
N GLU A 425 17.38 -16.52 -4.45
CA GLU A 425 18.21 -15.74 -5.37
C GLU A 425 17.41 -15.41 -6.63
N SER A 426 17.47 -14.16 -7.08
CA SER A 426 16.79 -13.72 -8.31
C SER A 426 17.51 -14.16 -9.58
N GLY A 427 18.85 -14.34 -9.50
CA GLY A 427 19.72 -14.59 -10.65
C GLY A 427 20.06 -13.33 -11.48
N LEU A 428 19.76 -12.12 -10.95
CA LEU A 428 20.01 -10.83 -11.60
C LEU A 428 21.36 -10.21 -11.20
#